data_13c7e15b1b5815e6d9fba6e29ecff380
#
_entry.id   13c7e15b1b5815e6d9fba6e29ecff380
#
_cell.length_a   1.000
_cell.length_b   1.000
_cell.length_c   1.000
_cell.angle_alpha   90.00
_cell.angle_beta   90.00
_cell.angle_gamma   90.00
#
_symmetry.space_group_name_H-M   'P 1'
#
loop_
_entity.id
_entity.type
_entity.pdbx_description
1 polymer ?
#
loop_
_entity_poly.entity_id
_entity_poly.type
_entity_poly.pdbx_seq_one_letter_code
_entity_poly.pdbx_strand_id
1 'polypeptide(L)'
;MDYRKLNSATCKDHFPMPFIDQMLDRIAGRSFYFFLDGYSGYNQIYIALEDQEKTTITCPYVTFAFSRMPFGLCNAPATFQRCMMSIFSDMLEDFLEVFMGDFSVVGDSFENCLNNLRQVLKRCEETNLVLK
;
A
#
# COMPACT_ATOMS: atom_id res chain seq x y z
N MET A 1 -8.08 6.33 -18.69
CA MET A 1 -7.07 7.34 -18.33
C MET A 1 -5.72 6.92 -18.87
N ASP A 2 -4.97 7.85 -19.44
CA ASP A 2 -3.64 7.58 -19.97
C ASP A 2 -2.61 8.55 -19.34
N TYR A 3 -1.83 8.06 -18.42
CA TYR A 3 -0.78 8.83 -17.73
C TYR A 3 0.62 8.65 -18.33
N ARG A 4 0.77 8.04 -19.52
CA ARG A 4 2.10 7.80 -20.12
C ARG A 4 2.91 9.09 -20.29
N LYS A 5 2.29 10.17 -20.73
CA LYS A 5 2.96 11.49 -20.87
C LYS A 5 3.35 12.07 -19.51
N LEU A 6 2.45 12.01 -18.53
CA LEU A 6 2.74 12.46 -17.16
C LEU A 6 3.88 11.64 -16.56
N ASN A 7 3.81 10.32 -16.66
CA ASN A 7 4.83 9.42 -16.13
C ASN A 7 6.20 9.61 -16.77
N SER A 8 6.26 9.99 -18.06
CA SER A 8 7.54 10.26 -18.73
C SER A 8 8.19 11.56 -18.24
N ALA A 9 7.40 12.54 -17.79
CA ALA A 9 7.87 13.81 -17.25
C ALA A 9 8.05 13.79 -15.72
N THR A 10 7.56 12.75 -15.04
CA THR A 10 7.64 12.63 -13.58
C THR A 10 9.02 12.10 -13.17
N CYS A 11 9.66 12.76 -12.21
CA CYS A 11 10.84 12.23 -11.54
C CYS A 11 10.47 10.94 -10.79
N LYS A 12 11.14 9.84 -11.14
CA LYS A 12 10.81 8.54 -10.59
C LYS A 12 11.32 8.38 -9.17
N ASP A 13 10.47 7.90 -8.31
CA ASP A 13 10.82 7.52 -6.94
C ASP A 13 11.53 6.16 -6.95
N HIS A 14 12.80 6.15 -6.53
CA HIS A 14 13.62 4.95 -6.43
C HIS A 14 13.51 4.30 -5.03
N PHE A 15 12.35 4.41 -4.39
CA PHE A 15 12.14 3.72 -3.11
C PHE A 15 12.36 2.21 -3.29
N PRO A 16 13.23 1.58 -2.46
CA PRO A 16 13.52 0.17 -2.60
C PRO A 16 12.29 -0.66 -2.27
N MET A 17 11.77 -1.35 -3.28
CA MET A 17 10.70 -2.32 -3.06
C MET A 17 11.30 -3.61 -2.48
N PRO A 18 10.63 -4.23 -1.49
CA PRO A 18 11.07 -5.51 -0.98
C PRO A 18 11.14 -6.57 -2.09
N PHE A 19 12.12 -7.46 -2.03
CA PHE A 19 12.16 -8.61 -2.93
C PHE A 19 11.18 -9.67 -2.46
N ILE A 20 10.35 -10.18 -3.37
CA ILE A 20 9.35 -11.22 -3.08
C ILE A 20 10.00 -12.44 -2.43
N ASP A 21 11.15 -12.89 -2.94
CA ASP A 21 11.85 -14.05 -2.39
C ASP A 21 12.25 -13.86 -0.92
N GLN A 22 12.73 -12.67 -0.56
CA GLN A 22 13.06 -12.33 0.84
C GLN A 22 11.83 -12.32 1.75
N MET A 23 10.70 -11.86 1.23
CA MET A 23 9.44 -11.87 1.98
C MET A 23 8.95 -13.31 2.18
N LEU A 24 9.00 -14.13 1.13
CA LEU A 24 8.63 -15.54 1.21
C LEU A 24 9.51 -16.30 2.22
N ASP A 25 10.82 -16.02 2.25
CA ASP A 25 11.72 -16.60 3.23
C ASP A 25 11.36 -16.24 4.67
N ARG A 26 10.91 -15.00 4.91
CA ARG A 26 10.51 -14.53 6.27
C ARG A 26 9.21 -15.16 6.75
N ILE A 27 8.26 -15.38 5.85
CA ILE A 27 6.99 -16.01 6.20
C ILE A 27 7.06 -17.53 6.16
N ALA A 28 8.03 -18.11 5.45
CA ALA A 28 8.18 -19.55 5.34
C ALA A 28 8.40 -20.21 6.72
N GLY A 29 7.77 -21.37 6.92
CA GLY A 29 7.92 -22.15 8.15
C GLY A 29 7.03 -21.72 9.31
N ARG A 30 6.22 -20.69 9.17
CA ARG A 30 5.16 -20.37 10.13
C ARG A 30 4.01 -21.35 9.98
N SER A 31 3.23 -21.55 11.05
CA SER A 31 2.15 -22.54 11.04
C SER A 31 0.81 -21.98 10.60
N PHE A 32 0.59 -20.67 10.79
CA PHE A 32 -0.69 -20.02 10.52
C PHE A 32 -0.49 -18.68 9.82
N TYR A 33 -1.39 -18.39 8.88
CA TYR A 33 -1.35 -17.19 8.04
C TYR A 33 -2.74 -16.56 7.92
N PHE A 34 -2.79 -15.23 7.90
CA PHE A 34 -3.91 -14.46 7.38
C PHE A 34 -3.42 -13.59 6.23
N PHE A 35 -4.11 -13.66 5.10
CA PHE A 35 -3.83 -12.81 3.95
C PHE A 35 -4.96 -11.79 3.82
N LEU A 36 -4.59 -10.53 3.71
CA LEU A 36 -5.49 -9.41 3.56
C LEU A 36 -5.03 -8.56 2.38
N ASP A 37 -5.98 -7.95 1.68
CA ASP A 37 -5.71 -7.05 0.56
C ASP A 37 -6.12 -5.62 0.92
N GLY A 38 -5.31 -4.65 0.54
CA GLY A 38 -5.64 -3.23 0.67
C GLY A 38 -6.75 -2.83 -0.29
N TYR A 39 -7.94 -2.57 0.22
CA TYR A 39 -9.08 -2.20 -0.63
C TYR A 39 -8.80 -0.92 -1.42
N SER A 40 -8.65 -1.05 -2.75
CA SER A 40 -8.30 0.07 -3.63
C SER A 40 -7.10 0.88 -3.11
N GLY A 41 -6.02 0.20 -2.69
CA GLY A 41 -4.95 0.72 -1.84
C GLY A 41 -4.44 2.11 -2.22
N TYR A 42 -4.09 2.36 -3.48
CA TYR A 42 -3.59 3.67 -3.92
C TYR A 42 -4.62 4.79 -3.76
N ASN A 43 -5.91 4.49 -3.95
CA ASN A 43 -6.99 5.47 -3.78
C ASN A 43 -7.21 5.89 -2.32
N GLN A 44 -6.53 5.29 -1.37
CA GLN A 44 -6.59 5.67 0.04
C GLN A 44 -5.58 6.77 0.39
N ILE A 45 -4.60 7.04 -0.48
CA ILE A 45 -3.54 8.02 -0.24
C ILE A 45 -3.84 9.32 -0.99
N TYR A 46 -3.75 10.44 -0.28
CA TYR A 46 -3.95 11.77 -0.85
C TYR A 46 -2.77 12.18 -1.74
N ILE A 47 -3.10 12.84 -2.84
CA ILE A 47 -2.11 13.57 -3.65
C ILE A 47 -1.89 14.94 -3.01
N ALA A 48 -0.63 15.38 -2.95
CA ALA A 48 -0.29 16.73 -2.51
C ALA A 48 -1.07 17.78 -3.34
N LEU A 49 -1.53 18.85 -2.71
CA LEU A 49 -2.40 19.84 -3.36
C LEU A 49 -1.77 20.42 -4.62
N GLU A 50 -0.47 20.69 -4.59
CA GLU A 50 0.31 21.20 -5.72
C GLU A 50 0.45 20.23 -6.89
N ASP A 51 0.18 18.93 -6.65
CA ASP A 51 0.29 17.88 -7.67
C ASP A 51 -1.07 17.43 -8.22
N GLN A 52 -2.18 17.78 -7.57
CA GLN A 52 -3.52 17.34 -7.98
C GLN A 52 -3.86 17.78 -9.40
N GLU A 53 -3.53 19.02 -9.78
CA GLU A 53 -3.79 19.55 -11.11
C GLU A 53 -3.06 18.77 -12.22
N LYS A 54 -1.94 18.11 -11.90
CA LYS A 54 -1.19 17.26 -12.85
C LYS A 54 -1.93 15.97 -13.22
N THR A 55 -2.92 15.58 -12.41
CA THR A 55 -3.71 14.35 -12.61
C THR A 55 -5.04 14.61 -13.31
N THR A 56 -5.22 15.77 -13.91
CA THR A 56 -6.48 16.20 -14.50
C THR A 56 -6.96 15.33 -15.65
N ILE A 57 -8.27 15.12 -15.69
CA ILE A 57 -9.01 14.53 -16.80
C ILE A 57 -9.93 15.60 -17.36
N THR A 58 -9.83 15.84 -18.64
CA THR A 58 -10.73 16.74 -19.35
C THR A 58 -11.87 15.95 -19.97
N CYS A 59 -13.07 16.27 -19.56
CA CYS A 59 -14.32 15.83 -20.20
C CYS A 59 -14.89 17.00 -21.03
N PRO A 60 -15.85 16.75 -21.93
CA PRO A 60 -16.35 17.79 -22.86
C PRO A 60 -16.80 19.10 -22.20
N TYR A 61 -17.22 19.04 -20.94
CA TYR A 61 -17.78 20.20 -20.23
C TYR A 61 -17.08 20.55 -18.91
N VAL A 62 -16.21 19.66 -18.40
CA VAL A 62 -15.60 19.81 -17.06
C VAL A 62 -14.24 19.15 -17.04
N THR A 63 -13.33 19.75 -16.28
CA THR A 63 -12.02 19.17 -15.94
C THR A 63 -12.04 18.73 -14.49
N PHE A 64 -11.66 17.48 -14.23
CA PHE A 64 -11.54 16.91 -12.89
C PHE A 64 -10.08 16.64 -12.56
N ALA A 65 -9.68 16.95 -11.33
CA ALA A 65 -8.41 16.53 -10.76
C ALA A 65 -8.66 15.47 -9.68
N PHE A 66 -7.71 14.52 -9.56
CA PHE A 66 -7.79 13.52 -8.49
C PHE A 66 -7.21 14.09 -7.19
N SER A 67 -7.95 13.95 -6.11
CA SER A 67 -7.46 14.21 -4.75
C SER A 67 -6.76 13.00 -4.14
N ARG A 68 -6.99 11.82 -4.67
CA ARG A 68 -6.39 10.54 -4.25
C ARG A 68 -5.61 9.92 -5.40
N MET A 69 -4.59 9.13 -5.10
CA MET A 69 -3.76 8.52 -6.14
C MET A 69 -4.57 7.53 -6.99
N PRO A 70 -4.79 7.79 -8.28
CA PRO A 70 -5.39 6.82 -9.19
C PRO A 70 -4.37 5.77 -9.64
N PHE A 71 -4.87 4.66 -10.17
CA PHE A 71 -4.02 3.69 -10.84
C PHE A 71 -3.33 4.30 -12.07
N GLY A 72 -2.11 3.88 -12.32
CA GLY A 72 -1.34 4.25 -13.51
C GLY A 72 -0.31 5.37 -13.30
N LEU A 73 -0.24 5.99 -12.12
CA LEU A 73 0.86 6.89 -11.76
C LEU A 73 2.13 6.08 -11.44
N CYS A 74 3.28 6.48 -12.01
CA CYS A 74 4.53 5.70 -11.89
C CYS A 74 5.04 5.61 -10.44
N ASN A 75 4.80 6.61 -9.60
CA ASN A 75 5.26 6.63 -8.22
C ASN A 75 4.24 6.10 -7.20
N ALA A 76 3.02 5.74 -7.63
CA ALA A 76 1.98 5.27 -6.70
C ALA A 76 2.39 4.00 -5.94
N PRO A 77 2.99 2.97 -6.55
CA PRO A 77 3.45 1.79 -5.81
C PRO A 77 4.50 2.11 -4.75
N ALA A 78 5.51 2.90 -5.10
CA ALA A 78 6.58 3.30 -4.18
C ALA A 78 6.05 4.13 -3.01
N THR A 79 5.17 5.09 -3.30
CA THR A 79 4.53 5.93 -2.28
C THR A 79 3.66 5.10 -1.34
N PHE A 80 2.86 4.20 -1.88
CA PHE A 80 2.01 3.30 -1.07
C PHE A 80 2.85 2.41 -0.16
N GLN A 81 3.88 1.75 -0.71
CA GLN A 81 4.76 0.88 0.06
C GLN A 81 5.45 1.65 1.20
N ARG A 82 5.95 2.85 0.92
CA ARG A 82 6.55 3.72 1.95
C ARG A 82 5.57 4.07 3.06
N CYS A 83 4.33 4.40 2.72
CA CYS A 83 3.28 4.67 3.70
C CYS A 83 3.00 3.45 4.57
N MET A 84 2.87 2.26 3.96
CA MET A 84 2.64 1.02 4.70
C MET A 84 3.80 0.68 5.63
N MET A 85 5.04 0.81 5.17
CA MET A 85 6.23 0.60 6.00
C MET A 85 6.32 1.58 7.16
N SER A 86 5.85 2.81 6.98
CA SER A 86 5.79 3.80 8.07
C SER A 86 4.69 3.49 9.09
N ILE A 87 3.50 3.11 8.61
CA ILE A 87 2.34 2.81 9.47
C ILE A 87 2.59 1.57 10.34
N PHE A 88 3.22 0.55 9.79
CA PHE A 88 3.41 -0.76 10.43
C PHE A 88 4.87 -1.04 10.81
N SER A 89 5.70 -0.02 10.97
CA SER A 89 7.14 -0.14 11.20
C SER A 89 7.52 -1.04 12.39
N ASP A 90 6.68 -1.07 13.42
CA ASP A 90 6.84 -1.86 14.65
C ASP A 90 6.34 -3.31 14.53
N MET A 91 5.67 -3.66 13.45
CA MET A 91 5.10 -4.98 13.21
C MET A 91 5.79 -5.72 12.04
N LEU A 92 6.43 -4.96 11.15
CA LEU A 92 7.16 -5.52 10.02
C LEU A 92 8.34 -6.35 10.50
N GLU A 93 8.62 -7.43 9.79
CA GLU A 93 9.68 -8.42 10.08
C GLU A 93 9.41 -9.33 11.31
N ASP A 94 8.50 -8.95 12.22
CA ASP A 94 8.10 -9.80 13.32
C ASP A 94 6.99 -10.78 12.93
N PHE A 95 5.83 -10.23 12.55
CA PHE A 95 4.65 -11.03 12.21
C PHE A 95 3.83 -10.49 11.05
N LEU A 96 4.28 -9.40 10.42
CA LEU A 96 3.61 -8.77 9.29
C LEU A 96 4.58 -8.56 8.14
N GLU A 97 4.16 -8.95 6.95
CA GLU A 97 4.80 -8.58 5.69
C GLU A 97 3.80 -7.83 4.82
N VAL A 98 4.25 -6.77 4.16
CA VAL A 98 3.41 -5.96 3.26
C VAL A 98 4.10 -5.77 1.92
N PHE A 99 3.40 -6.13 0.86
CA PHE A 99 3.89 -5.98 -0.51
C PHE A 99 2.79 -5.45 -1.43
N MET A 100 2.95 -4.21 -1.93
CA MET A 100 2.07 -3.57 -2.91
C MET A 100 0.57 -3.57 -2.57
N GLY A 101 0.20 -3.74 -1.32
CA GLY A 101 -1.20 -3.80 -0.87
C GLY A 101 -1.62 -5.16 -0.33
N ASP A 102 -0.83 -6.20 -0.54
CA ASP A 102 -1.03 -7.51 0.08
C ASP A 102 -0.38 -7.54 1.46
N PHE A 103 -1.14 -7.96 2.45
CA PHE A 103 -0.71 -8.08 3.84
C PHE A 103 -0.70 -9.55 4.24
N SER A 104 0.42 -10.01 4.74
CA SER A 104 0.59 -11.38 5.26
C SER A 104 0.88 -11.32 6.75
N VAL A 105 -0.09 -11.70 7.56
CA VAL A 105 0.04 -11.81 9.02
C VAL A 105 0.34 -13.26 9.38
N VAL A 106 1.37 -13.50 10.17
CA VAL A 106 1.83 -14.84 10.51
C VAL A 106 1.82 -15.10 12.00
N GLY A 107 1.80 -16.37 12.38
CA GLY A 107 1.90 -16.80 13.77
C GLY A 107 2.29 -18.27 13.89
N ASP A 108 2.89 -18.61 15.03
CA ASP A 108 3.34 -19.98 15.32
C ASP A 108 2.21 -20.86 15.87
N SER A 109 1.14 -20.23 16.40
CA SER A 109 -0.12 -20.87 16.79
C SER A 109 -1.30 -20.07 16.25
N PHE A 110 -2.48 -20.69 16.17
CA PHE A 110 -3.68 -19.99 15.73
C PHE A 110 -4.02 -18.79 16.61
N GLU A 111 -3.92 -18.95 17.94
CA GLU A 111 -4.19 -17.87 18.89
C GLU A 111 -3.16 -16.73 18.75
N ASN A 112 -1.88 -17.05 18.59
CA ASN A 112 -0.84 -16.07 18.34
C ASN A 112 -1.10 -15.32 17.04
N CYS A 113 -1.39 -16.01 15.94
CA CYS A 113 -1.71 -15.40 14.65
C CYS A 113 -2.95 -14.50 14.73
N LEU A 114 -3.99 -14.93 15.48
CA LEU A 114 -5.19 -14.12 15.69
C LEU A 114 -4.90 -12.85 16.51
N ASN A 115 -4.03 -12.92 17.50
CA ASN A 115 -3.60 -11.75 18.26
C ASN A 115 -2.78 -10.77 17.39
N ASN A 116 -1.92 -11.29 16.53
CA ASN A 116 -1.18 -10.50 15.56
C ASN A 116 -2.12 -9.79 14.57
N LEU A 117 -3.13 -10.53 14.06
CA LEU A 117 -4.16 -9.94 13.21
C LEU A 117 -4.92 -8.81 13.91
N ARG A 118 -5.27 -8.97 15.18
CA ARG A 118 -5.96 -7.91 15.95
C ARG A 118 -5.11 -6.64 16.04
N GLN A 119 -3.80 -6.75 16.22
CA GLN A 119 -2.90 -5.59 16.24
C GLN A 119 -2.87 -4.88 14.89
N VAL A 120 -2.79 -5.63 13.79
CA VAL A 120 -2.83 -5.09 12.43
C VAL A 120 -4.16 -4.36 12.19
N LEU A 121 -5.28 -4.99 12.48
CA LEU A 121 -6.61 -4.38 12.28
C LEU A 121 -6.83 -3.14 13.14
N LYS A 122 -6.34 -3.14 14.38
CA LYS A 122 -6.38 -1.96 15.25
C LYS A 122 -5.59 -0.79 14.64
N ARG A 123 -4.39 -1.07 14.11
CA ARG A 123 -3.59 -0.04 13.43
C ARG A 123 -4.30 0.48 12.18
N CYS A 124 -4.96 -0.40 11.42
CA CYS A 124 -5.77 0.01 10.27
C CYS A 124 -6.91 0.95 10.68
N GLU A 125 -7.59 0.66 11.80
CA GLU A 125 -8.64 1.53 12.35
C GLU A 125 -8.07 2.89 12.77
N GLU A 126 -6.96 2.92 13.49
CA GLU A 126 -6.28 4.14 13.93
C GLU A 126 -5.81 5.02 12.77
N THR A 127 -5.44 4.44 11.65
CA THR A 127 -4.93 5.14 10.46
C THR A 127 -5.97 5.30 9.35
N ASN A 128 -7.21 4.85 9.56
CA ASN A 128 -8.28 4.82 8.56
C ASN A 128 -7.90 4.05 7.28
N LEU A 129 -7.07 3.03 7.39
CA LEU A 129 -6.71 2.14 6.29
C LEU A 129 -7.75 1.03 6.15
N VAL A 130 -8.31 0.87 4.96
CA VAL A 130 -9.33 -0.15 4.68
C VAL A 130 -8.68 -1.37 4.01
N LEU A 131 -8.87 -2.53 4.62
CA LEU A 131 -8.47 -3.84 4.09
C LEU A 131 -9.70 -4.65 3.67
N LYS A 132 -9.48 -5.65 2.81
CA LYS A 132 -10.46 -6.60 2.33
C LYS A 132 -10.06 -8.01 2.73
#